data_6398cfc884ba49ffdc549d8daf39b379
#
_entry.id   6398cfc884ba49ffdc549d8daf39b379
#
_cell.length_a   1.000
_cell.length_b   1.000
_cell.length_c   1.000
_cell.angle_alpha   90.00
_cell.angle_beta   90.00
_cell.angle_gamma   90.00
#
_symmetry.space_group_name_H-M   'P 1'
#
loop_
_entity.id
_entity.type
_entity.pdbx_description
1 polymer ?
#
loop_
_entity_poly.entity_id
_entity_poly.type
_entity_poly.pdbx_seq_one_letter_code
_entity_poly.pdbx_strand_id
1 'polypeptide(L)'
;PLANKFSKQKLTLAGLALGVVGGVIAGLGGNNLVVVGIGIALKCLGSSPACYLILAMLADVIDHVEYKHGIRTDGLTMSIYSSLMVAATPIGGAIIQALNGMLDAGTAASVNYIWIETIAYAVCAVLMIFFGVERNLKAEQQEIANRVSK
;
A
#
# COMPACT_ATOMS: atom_id res chain seq x y z
N PRO A 1 -16.69 1.73 9.14
CA PRO A 1 -17.03 2.95 9.92
C PRO A 1 -15.84 3.93 10.03
N LEU A 2 -14.59 3.45 10.19
CA LEU A 2 -13.40 4.31 10.31
C LEU A 2 -13.09 5.10 9.02
N ALA A 3 -13.26 4.49 7.84
CA ALA A 3 -12.99 5.13 6.55
C ALA A 3 -13.97 6.27 6.21
N ASN A 4 -15.15 6.32 6.86
CA ASN A 4 -16.10 7.44 6.70
C ASN A 4 -15.75 8.66 7.56
N LYS A 5 -14.93 8.47 8.61
CA LYS A 5 -14.55 9.51 9.57
C LYS A 5 -13.17 10.12 9.29
N PHE A 6 -12.29 9.33 8.69
CA PHE A 6 -10.93 9.73 8.31
C PHE A 6 -10.75 9.58 6.80
N SER A 7 -9.95 10.45 6.19
CA SER A 7 -9.51 10.32 4.80
C SER A 7 -8.83 8.96 4.57
N LYS A 8 -9.17 8.26 3.48
CA LYS A 8 -8.58 6.97 3.11
C LYS A 8 -7.06 7.07 3.05
N GLN A 9 -6.55 8.17 2.48
CA GLN A 9 -5.12 8.47 2.40
C GLN A 9 -4.48 8.55 3.80
N LYS A 10 -5.07 9.28 4.74
CA LYS A 10 -4.53 9.42 6.11
C LYS A 10 -4.53 8.09 6.87
N LEU A 11 -5.58 7.29 6.68
CA LEU A 11 -5.69 5.98 7.33
C LEU A 11 -4.64 5.01 6.78
N THR A 12 -4.44 4.99 5.45
CA THR A 12 -3.40 4.19 4.80
C THR A 12 -2.00 4.64 5.23
N LEU A 13 -1.77 5.95 5.26
CA LEU A 13 -0.48 6.52 5.69
C LEU A 13 -0.16 6.17 7.15
N ALA A 14 -1.14 6.28 8.05
CA ALA A 14 -0.98 5.89 9.45
C ALA A 14 -0.69 4.38 9.58
N GLY A 15 -1.36 3.55 8.80
CA GLY A 15 -1.08 2.12 8.74
C GLY A 15 0.34 1.81 8.26
N LEU A 16 0.78 2.42 7.16
CA LEU A 16 2.13 2.24 6.64
C LEU A 16 3.20 2.73 7.63
N ALA A 17 2.98 3.87 8.30
CA ALA A 17 3.87 4.35 9.34
C ALA A 17 3.98 3.36 10.52
N LEU A 18 2.86 2.82 10.97
CA LEU A 18 2.83 1.77 12.00
C LEU A 18 3.58 0.50 11.52
N GLY A 19 3.41 0.13 10.24
CA GLY A 19 4.12 -0.98 9.62
C GLY A 19 5.64 -0.77 9.60
N VAL A 20 6.11 0.43 9.27
CA VAL A 20 7.53 0.79 9.32
C VAL A 20 8.07 0.69 10.74
N VAL A 21 7.37 1.25 11.73
CA VAL A 21 7.76 1.17 13.15
C VAL A 21 7.84 -0.30 13.60
N GLY A 22 6.82 -1.11 13.28
CA GLY A 22 6.81 -2.54 13.57
C GLY A 22 7.98 -3.28 12.93
N GLY A 23 8.30 -2.97 11.66
CA GLY A 23 9.44 -3.56 10.97
C GLY A 23 10.79 -3.19 11.59
N VAL A 24 10.97 -1.93 12.00
CA VAL A 24 12.20 -1.49 12.71
C VAL A 24 12.33 -2.19 14.06
N ILE A 25 11.24 -2.30 14.83
CA ILE A 25 11.25 -3.04 16.12
C ILE A 25 11.63 -4.50 15.88
N ALA A 26 11.06 -5.15 14.86
CA ALA A 26 11.40 -6.54 14.52
C ALA A 26 12.89 -6.66 14.11
N GLY A 27 13.40 -5.72 13.31
CA GLY A 27 14.80 -5.71 12.86
C GLY A 27 15.80 -5.50 13.99
N LEU A 28 15.47 -4.67 14.97
CA LEU A 28 16.29 -4.43 16.15
C LEU A 28 16.17 -5.54 17.22
N GLY A 29 15.14 -6.38 17.13
CA GLY A 29 14.89 -7.47 18.08
C GLY A 29 15.97 -8.56 18.11
N GLY A 30 16.80 -8.66 17.07
CA GLY A 30 17.91 -9.62 16.99
C GLY A 30 17.44 -11.06 17.32
N ASN A 31 18.05 -11.68 18.33
CA ASN A 31 17.72 -13.05 18.76
C ASN A 31 16.53 -13.12 19.74
N ASN A 32 15.93 -12.00 20.12
CA ASN A 32 14.79 -11.99 21.04
C ASN A 32 13.48 -12.21 20.28
N LEU A 33 13.04 -13.48 20.28
CA LEU A 33 11.84 -13.91 19.54
C LEU A 33 10.57 -13.14 19.94
N VAL A 34 10.46 -12.70 21.21
CA VAL A 34 9.31 -11.94 21.70
C VAL A 34 9.26 -10.54 21.05
N VAL A 35 10.39 -9.85 20.99
CA VAL A 35 10.49 -8.52 20.38
C VAL A 35 10.23 -8.59 18.87
N VAL A 36 10.82 -9.58 18.21
CA VAL A 36 10.58 -9.84 16.78
C VAL A 36 9.10 -10.13 16.53
N GLY A 37 8.48 -10.98 17.34
CA GLY A 37 7.05 -11.32 17.23
C GLY A 37 6.12 -10.12 17.40
N ILE A 38 6.40 -9.25 18.37
CA ILE A 38 5.65 -8.00 18.57
C ILE A 38 5.82 -7.07 17.38
N GLY A 39 7.03 -6.92 16.86
CA GLY A 39 7.32 -6.09 15.69
C GLY A 39 6.57 -6.58 14.45
N ILE A 40 6.56 -7.89 14.19
CA ILE A 40 5.81 -8.50 13.08
C ILE A 40 4.30 -8.30 13.26
N ALA A 41 3.76 -8.48 14.46
CA ALA A 41 2.35 -8.26 14.74
C ALA A 41 1.94 -6.80 14.45
N LEU A 42 2.73 -5.82 14.89
CA LEU A 42 2.52 -4.40 14.59
C LEU A 42 2.58 -4.12 13.09
N LYS A 43 3.52 -4.76 12.39
CA LYS A 43 3.67 -4.65 10.94
C LYS A 43 2.44 -5.19 10.19
N CYS A 44 1.93 -6.35 10.58
CA CYS A 44 0.72 -6.93 10.00
C CYS A 44 -0.52 -6.05 10.25
N LEU A 45 -0.66 -5.49 11.45
CA LEU A 45 -1.73 -4.55 11.74
C LEU A 45 -1.61 -3.26 10.92
N GLY A 46 -0.39 -2.79 10.72
CA GLY A 46 -0.10 -1.60 9.92
C GLY A 46 -0.38 -1.78 8.43
N SER A 47 -0.14 -2.96 7.86
CA SER A 47 -0.42 -3.25 6.44
C SER A 47 -1.92 -3.41 6.12
N SER A 48 -2.73 -3.73 7.11
CA SER A 48 -4.16 -4.01 6.94
C SER A 48 -4.93 -2.86 6.24
N PRO A 49 -4.83 -1.58 6.64
CA PRO A 49 -5.50 -0.50 5.94
C PRO A 49 -5.08 -0.36 4.47
N ALA A 50 -3.80 -0.54 4.17
CA ALA A 50 -3.31 -0.47 2.80
C ALA A 50 -3.94 -1.56 1.92
N CYS A 51 -4.00 -2.80 2.38
CA CYS A 51 -4.57 -3.91 1.64
C CYS A 51 -6.06 -3.70 1.30
N TYR A 52 -6.84 -3.19 2.25
CA TYR A 52 -8.28 -3.02 2.05
C TYR A 52 -8.67 -1.72 1.34
N LEU A 53 -7.89 -0.66 1.50
CA LEU A 53 -8.24 0.64 0.94
C LEU A 53 -7.68 0.87 -0.47
N ILE A 54 -6.73 0.06 -0.95
CA ILE A 54 -6.11 0.26 -2.26
C ILE A 54 -7.13 0.22 -3.41
N LEU A 55 -8.08 -0.71 -3.39
CA LEU A 55 -9.14 -0.79 -4.40
C LEU A 55 -10.10 0.39 -4.31
N ALA A 56 -10.41 0.85 -3.10
CA ALA A 56 -11.24 2.03 -2.92
C ALA A 56 -10.54 3.31 -3.39
N MET A 57 -9.23 3.41 -3.22
CA MET A 57 -8.44 4.53 -3.73
C MET A 57 -8.27 4.46 -5.25
N LEU A 58 -8.23 3.26 -5.82
CA LEU A 58 -8.20 3.07 -7.27
C LEU A 58 -9.51 3.55 -7.90
N ALA A 59 -10.66 3.27 -7.28
CA ALA A 59 -11.95 3.81 -7.71
C ALA A 59 -11.96 5.35 -7.65
N ASP A 60 -11.40 5.95 -6.60
CA ASP A 60 -11.27 7.40 -6.48
C ASP A 60 -10.41 8.01 -7.61
N VAL A 61 -9.37 7.29 -8.06
CA VAL A 61 -8.57 7.71 -9.24
C VAL A 61 -9.39 7.65 -10.53
N ILE A 62 -10.20 6.62 -10.71
CA ILE A 62 -11.09 6.48 -11.87
C ILE A 62 -12.07 7.65 -11.94
N ASP A 63 -12.73 7.98 -10.82
CA ASP A 63 -13.64 9.12 -10.73
C ASP A 63 -12.93 10.45 -11.04
N HIS A 64 -11.72 10.63 -10.54
CA HIS A 64 -10.91 11.82 -10.85
C HIS A 64 -10.56 11.94 -12.34
N VAL A 65 -10.21 10.83 -12.99
CA VAL A 65 -9.92 10.78 -14.43
C VAL A 65 -11.19 11.07 -15.23
N GLU A 66 -12.33 10.51 -14.85
CA GLU A 66 -13.63 10.79 -15.48
C GLU A 66 -14.01 12.27 -15.36
N TYR A 67 -13.80 12.87 -14.20
CA TYR A 67 -14.04 14.30 -13.98
C TYR A 67 -13.22 15.16 -14.94
N LYS A 68 -11.92 14.88 -15.08
CA LYS A 68 -11.00 15.66 -15.91
C LYS A 68 -11.18 15.47 -17.40
N HIS A 69 -11.42 14.24 -17.84
CA HIS A 69 -11.38 13.87 -19.26
C HIS A 69 -12.75 13.52 -19.84
N GLY A 70 -13.79 13.42 -19.01
CA GLY A 70 -15.14 13.07 -19.43
C GLY A 70 -15.28 11.60 -19.91
N ILE A 71 -14.26 10.78 -19.71
CA ILE A 71 -14.22 9.38 -20.14
C ILE A 71 -13.97 8.50 -18.92
N ARG A 72 -14.86 7.54 -18.71
CA ARG A 72 -14.73 6.55 -17.64
C ARG A 72 -13.79 5.42 -18.07
N THR A 73 -12.72 5.19 -17.31
CA THR A 73 -11.63 4.26 -17.67
C THR A 73 -11.53 3.05 -16.74
N ASP A 74 -12.68 2.55 -16.21
CA ASP A 74 -12.71 1.42 -15.26
C ASP A 74 -11.92 0.20 -15.76
N GLY A 75 -12.22 -0.25 -16.98
CA GLY A 75 -11.60 -1.43 -17.56
C GLY A 75 -10.10 -1.29 -17.76
N LEU A 76 -9.66 -0.13 -18.26
CA LEU A 76 -8.23 0.13 -18.49
C LEU A 76 -7.47 0.21 -17.17
N THR A 77 -7.99 0.94 -16.19
CA THR A 77 -7.33 1.13 -14.90
C THR A 77 -7.23 -0.18 -14.13
N MET A 78 -8.31 -0.98 -14.11
CA MET A 78 -8.30 -2.30 -13.47
C MET A 78 -7.39 -3.30 -14.20
N SER A 79 -7.30 -3.24 -15.52
CA SER A 79 -6.38 -4.08 -16.31
C SER A 79 -4.92 -3.76 -15.99
N ILE A 80 -4.55 -2.49 -15.93
CA ILE A 80 -3.21 -2.06 -15.56
C ILE A 80 -2.88 -2.50 -14.12
N TYR A 81 -3.80 -2.28 -13.17
CA TYR A 81 -3.63 -2.72 -11.78
C TYR A 81 -3.39 -4.23 -11.69
N SER A 82 -4.24 -5.03 -12.34
CA SER A 82 -4.13 -6.49 -12.33
C SER A 82 -2.83 -6.97 -12.97
N SER A 83 -2.41 -6.36 -14.08
CA SER A 83 -1.16 -6.69 -14.75
C SER A 83 0.06 -6.39 -13.87
N LEU A 84 0.06 -5.26 -13.17
CA LEU A 84 1.12 -4.90 -12.24
C LEU A 84 1.17 -5.87 -11.04
N MET A 85 0.01 -6.27 -10.50
CA MET A 85 -0.05 -7.24 -9.40
C MET A 85 0.50 -8.60 -9.80
N VAL A 86 0.17 -9.08 -11.01
CA VAL A 86 0.70 -10.34 -11.55
C VAL A 86 2.21 -10.25 -11.80
N ALA A 87 2.70 -9.13 -12.34
CA ALA A 87 4.12 -8.92 -12.60
C ALA A 87 4.96 -8.77 -11.31
N ALA A 88 4.38 -8.23 -10.25
CA ALA A 88 5.08 -8.05 -8.97
C ALA A 88 5.51 -9.38 -8.33
N THR A 89 4.71 -10.44 -8.48
CA THR A 89 4.99 -11.75 -7.87
C THR A 89 6.30 -12.39 -8.36
N PRO A 90 6.56 -12.56 -9.67
CA PRO A 90 7.82 -13.12 -10.12
C PRO A 90 9.02 -12.20 -9.84
N ILE A 91 8.84 -10.89 -9.89
CA ILE A 91 9.92 -9.92 -9.55
C ILE A 91 10.30 -10.07 -8.08
N GLY A 92 9.33 -10.11 -7.17
CA GLY A 92 9.57 -10.34 -5.75
C GLY A 92 10.23 -11.69 -5.50
N GLY A 93 9.75 -12.75 -6.14
CA GLY A 93 10.33 -14.09 -6.06
C GLY A 93 11.79 -14.14 -6.52
N ALA A 94 12.15 -13.45 -7.60
CA ALA A 94 13.51 -13.38 -8.10
C ALA A 94 14.45 -12.67 -7.11
N ILE A 95 13.99 -11.57 -6.49
CA ILE A 95 14.76 -10.84 -5.46
C ILE A 95 15.00 -11.74 -4.25
N ILE A 96 13.97 -12.43 -3.76
CA ILE A 96 14.08 -13.36 -2.62
C ILE A 96 15.07 -14.49 -2.92
N GLN A 97 14.99 -15.10 -4.12
CA GLN A 97 15.91 -16.17 -4.51
C GLN A 97 17.35 -15.69 -4.64
N ALA A 98 17.57 -14.52 -5.22
CA ALA A 98 18.91 -13.94 -5.32
C ALA A 98 19.54 -13.72 -3.93
N LEU A 99 18.77 -13.18 -2.98
CA LEU A 99 19.23 -12.96 -1.61
C LEU A 99 19.49 -14.28 -0.86
N ASN A 100 18.65 -15.29 -1.03
CA ASN A 100 18.86 -16.61 -0.45
C ASN A 100 20.10 -17.31 -1.01
N GLY A 101 20.53 -16.99 -2.22
CA GLY A 101 21.76 -17.50 -2.80
C GLY A 101 23.03 -16.77 -2.35
N MET A 102 22.91 -15.55 -1.84
CA MET A 102 24.03 -14.69 -1.44
C MET A 102 24.28 -14.66 0.07
N LEU A 103 23.25 -14.94 0.87
CA LEU A 103 23.27 -14.81 2.33
C LEU A 103 23.03 -16.16 3.00
N ASP A 104 23.49 -16.32 4.23
CA ASP A 104 23.13 -17.46 5.06
C ASP A 104 21.63 -17.46 5.39
N ALA A 105 21.07 -18.64 5.66
CA ALA A 105 19.61 -18.81 5.79
C ALA A 105 18.96 -17.89 6.84
N GLY A 106 19.63 -17.66 7.98
CA GLY A 106 19.12 -16.79 9.05
C GLY A 106 19.11 -15.32 8.65
N THR A 107 20.19 -14.85 8.04
CA THR A 107 20.32 -13.47 7.54
C THR A 107 19.37 -13.24 6.36
N ALA A 108 19.27 -14.19 5.42
CA ALA A 108 18.36 -14.10 4.29
C ALA A 108 16.89 -13.99 4.74
N ALA A 109 16.47 -14.80 5.72
CA ALA A 109 15.12 -14.72 6.28
C ALA A 109 14.83 -13.35 6.91
N SER A 110 15.78 -12.84 7.71
CA SER A 110 15.65 -11.52 8.34
C SER A 110 15.58 -10.39 7.31
N VAL A 111 16.45 -10.41 6.29
CA VAL A 111 16.46 -9.39 5.24
C VAL A 111 15.17 -9.44 4.44
N ASN A 112 14.71 -10.62 4.02
CA ASN A 112 13.52 -10.77 3.19
C ASN A 112 12.24 -10.36 3.94
N TYR A 113 12.01 -10.86 5.15
CA TYR A 113 10.75 -10.65 5.87
C TYR A 113 10.69 -9.35 6.66
N ILE A 114 11.83 -8.82 7.08
CA ILE A 114 11.85 -7.63 7.93
C ILE A 114 12.25 -6.42 7.11
N TRP A 115 13.45 -6.42 6.52
CA TRP A 115 14.02 -5.21 5.94
C TRP A 115 13.43 -4.83 4.59
N ILE A 116 13.29 -5.77 3.64
CA ILE A 116 12.74 -5.47 2.30
C ILE A 116 11.31 -4.95 2.43
N GLU A 117 10.49 -5.61 3.22
CA GLU A 117 9.10 -5.22 3.40
C GLU A 117 8.97 -3.88 4.15
N THR A 118 9.84 -3.62 5.13
CA THR A 118 9.88 -2.35 5.84
C THR A 118 10.28 -1.19 4.93
N ILE A 119 11.28 -1.40 4.06
CA ILE A 119 11.67 -0.42 3.05
C ILE A 119 10.54 -0.17 2.06
N ALA A 120 9.86 -1.24 1.61
CA ALA A 120 8.71 -1.11 0.71
C ALA A 120 7.59 -0.28 1.35
N TYR A 121 7.26 -0.50 2.63
CA TYR A 121 6.28 0.33 3.34
C TYR A 121 6.72 1.79 3.46
N ALA A 122 7.99 2.05 3.72
CA ALA A 122 8.52 3.42 3.78
C ALA A 122 8.41 4.13 2.43
N VAL A 123 8.77 3.45 1.34
CA VAL A 123 8.63 3.98 -0.03
C VAL A 123 7.16 4.24 -0.36
N CYS A 124 6.27 3.30 -0.07
CA CYS A 124 4.83 3.48 -0.26
C CYS A 124 4.27 4.64 0.57
N ALA A 125 4.71 4.80 1.81
CA ALA A 125 4.30 5.93 2.66
C ALA A 125 4.73 7.27 2.06
N VAL A 126 5.95 7.37 1.54
CA VAL A 126 6.44 8.58 0.84
C VAL A 126 5.61 8.85 -0.41
N LEU A 127 5.35 7.85 -1.25
CA LEU A 127 4.52 8.01 -2.44
C LEU A 127 3.09 8.44 -2.09
N MET A 128 2.53 7.92 -0.99
CA MET A 128 1.20 8.29 -0.51
C MET A 128 1.10 9.74 -0.04
N ILE A 129 2.18 10.38 0.38
CA ILE A 129 2.19 11.81 0.73
C ILE A 129 1.91 12.66 -0.53
N PHE A 130 2.39 12.23 -1.69
CA PHE A 130 2.16 12.91 -2.97
C PHE A 130 0.78 12.61 -3.59
N PHE A 131 0.03 11.67 -3.03
CA PHE A 131 -1.28 11.29 -3.54
C PHE A 131 -2.33 12.34 -3.17
N GLY A 132 -2.60 13.29 -4.07
CA GLY A 132 -3.47 14.44 -3.83
C GLY A 132 -4.93 14.28 -4.31
N VAL A 133 -5.32 13.13 -4.86
CA VAL A 133 -6.63 12.90 -5.50
C VAL A 133 -7.80 13.06 -4.53
N GLU A 134 -7.65 12.62 -3.30
CA GLU A 134 -8.74 12.62 -2.29
C GLU A 134 -9.17 14.03 -1.84
N ARG A 135 -8.34 15.05 -2.11
CA ARG A 135 -8.56 16.41 -1.59
C ARG A 135 -9.85 17.07 -2.13
N ASN A 136 -10.19 16.82 -3.39
CA ASN A 136 -11.34 17.44 -4.06
C ASN A 136 -12.40 16.41 -4.50
N LEU A 137 -12.22 15.14 -4.16
CA LEU A 137 -13.00 14.02 -4.67
C LEU A 137 -14.51 14.17 -4.48
N LYS A 138 -14.96 14.66 -3.31
CA LYS A 138 -16.39 14.84 -3.03
C LYS A 138 -17.06 15.85 -3.95
N ALA A 139 -16.35 16.92 -4.29
CA ALA A 139 -16.85 17.94 -5.22
C ALA A 139 -16.89 17.39 -6.66
N GLU A 140 -15.86 16.65 -7.05
CA GLU A 140 -15.75 16.01 -8.36
C GLU A 140 -16.85 14.96 -8.58
N GLN A 141 -17.13 14.11 -7.59
CA GLN A 141 -18.20 13.11 -7.64
C GLN A 141 -19.60 13.75 -7.73
N GLN A 142 -19.83 14.87 -7.03
CA GLN A 142 -21.09 15.60 -7.16
C GLN A 142 -21.27 16.19 -8.56
N GLU A 143 -20.22 16.69 -9.15
CA GLU A 143 -20.27 17.27 -10.51
C GLU A 143 -20.48 16.18 -11.57
N ILE A 144 -19.83 15.01 -11.43
CA ILE A 144 -20.09 13.85 -12.31
C ILE A 144 -21.57 13.45 -12.23
N ALA A 145 -22.13 13.31 -11.02
CA ALA A 145 -23.53 12.97 -10.82
C ALA A 145 -24.48 13.98 -11.49
N ASN A 146 -24.16 15.28 -11.42
CA ASN A 146 -24.93 16.34 -12.08
C ASN A 146 -24.84 16.31 -13.62
N ARG A 147 -23.72 15.82 -14.18
CA ARG A 147 -23.57 15.62 -15.63
C ARG A 147 -24.38 14.46 -16.17
N VAL A 148 -24.50 13.37 -15.39
CA VAL A 148 -25.27 12.17 -15.76
C VAL A 148 -26.78 12.40 -15.66
N SER A 149 -27.23 13.34 -14.83
CA SER A 149 -28.65 13.65 -14.63
C SER A 149 -29.25 14.63 -15.65
N LYS A 150 -28.43 15.17 -16.55
CA LYS A 150 -28.84 16.02 -17.68
C LYS A 150 -28.88 15.25 -18.99
#